data_3a5015d60a97ca994d5015f7f5a012d2
#
_entry.id   3a5015d60a97ca994d5015f7f5a012d2
#
_cell.length_a   1.000
_cell.length_b   1.000
_cell.length_c   1.000
_cell.angle_alpha   90.00
_cell.angle_beta   90.00
_cell.angle_gamma   90.00
#
_symmetry.space_group_name_H-M   'P 1'
#
loop_
_entity.id
_entity.type
_entity.pdbx_description
1 polymer ?
#
loop_
_entity_poly.entity_id
_entity_poly.type
_entity_poly.pdbx_seq_one_letter_code
_entity_poly.pdbx_strand_id
1 'polypeptide(L)'
;MTKHSGLSRIELLQGTLDFIVLQTLRWGPRHGYGIAQMIRANSSDSLQVDTGSLYPALHRLERKKWITADWDVSENRQRVRVYRLTPAGRKQLAVERSRWEQLSRAIAGVMRPPAREGET
;
A
#
# COMPACT_ATOMS: atom_id res chain seq x y z
N MET A 1 5.34 26.79 5.92
CA MET A 1 5.17 26.25 5.79
C MET A 1 5.10 25.46 5.09
N THR A 2 4.96 24.97 5.18
CA THR A 2 4.93 24.28 4.93
C THR A 2 4.69 23.54 4.29
N LYS A 3 4.74 23.18 4.20
CA LYS A 3 4.48 22.59 3.93
C LYS A 3 4.03 21.99 3.31
N HIS A 4 3.94 21.67 3.19
CA HIS A 4 3.37 21.10 2.74
C HIS A 4 2.77 20.61 2.68
N SER A 5 3.35 20.84 2.87
CA SER A 5 2.39 20.48 3.08
C SER A 5 1.48 19.34 2.72
N GLY A 6 0.30 19.11 3.02
CA GLY A 6 -0.70 18.14 2.76
C GLY A 6 -0.88 17.69 1.32
N LEU A 7 -0.46 18.51 0.39
CA LEU A 7 -0.53 18.15 -1.02
C LEU A 7 0.50 17.12 -1.43
N SER A 8 1.62 17.05 -0.70
CA SER A 8 2.67 16.09 -0.98
C SER A 8 2.56 14.83 -0.13
N ARG A 9 1.61 14.81 0.80
CA ARG A 9 1.41 13.67 1.70
C ARG A 9 -0.07 13.37 1.77
N ILE A 10 -0.39 12.14 1.48
CA ILE A 10 -1.75 11.66 1.58
C ILE A 10 -1.83 10.78 2.80
N GLU A 11 -2.73 11.11 3.73
CA GLU A 11 -2.97 10.26 4.87
C GLU A 11 -3.70 9.02 4.43
N LEU A 12 -3.19 7.88 4.83
CA LEU A 12 -3.76 6.61 4.46
C LEU A 12 -4.55 6.02 5.61
N LEU A 13 -5.78 5.66 5.32
CA LEU A 13 -6.56 4.85 6.23
C LEU A 13 -5.89 3.49 6.40
N GLN A 14 -6.08 2.88 7.56
CA GLN A 14 -5.43 1.61 7.86
C GLN A 14 -5.62 0.56 6.78
N GLY A 15 -6.85 0.37 6.31
CA GLY A 15 -7.12 -0.63 5.28
C GLY A 15 -6.42 -0.33 3.96
N THR A 16 -6.31 0.95 3.61
CA THR A 16 -5.62 1.36 2.40
C THR A 16 -4.13 1.10 2.51
N LEU A 17 -3.54 1.39 3.65
CA LEU A 17 -2.12 1.11 3.88
C LEU A 17 -1.85 -0.39 3.80
N ASP A 18 -2.68 -1.21 4.44
CA ASP A 18 -2.52 -2.65 4.40
C ASP A 18 -2.55 -3.18 2.96
N PHE A 19 -3.49 -2.69 2.15
CA PHE A 19 -3.58 -3.04 0.74
C PHE A 19 -2.31 -2.64 -0.03
N ILE A 20 -1.82 -1.44 0.19
CA ILE A 20 -0.63 -0.94 -0.50
C ILE A 20 0.60 -1.77 -0.14
N VAL A 21 0.74 -2.15 1.14
CA VAL A 21 1.83 -3.01 1.56
C VAL A 21 1.76 -4.38 0.87
N LEU A 22 0.57 -4.99 0.83
CA LEU A 22 0.40 -6.25 0.12
C LEU A 22 0.79 -6.11 -1.36
N GLN A 23 0.41 -5.00 -1.98
CA GLN A 23 0.72 -4.75 -3.39
C GLN A 23 2.22 -4.68 -3.64
N THR A 24 3.00 -4.05 -2.72
CA THR A 24 4.45 -4.00 -2.92
C THR A 24 5.08 -5.37 -2.89
N LEU A 25 4.52 -6.28 -2.09
CA LEU A 25 5.06 -7.63 -1.95
C LEU A 25 4.65 -8.57 -3.08
N ARG A 26 3.72 -8.12 -3.92
CA ARG A 26 3.34 -8.88 -5.12
C ARG A 26 4.54 -9.11 -6.04
N TRP A 27 5.44 -8.16 -6.08
CA TRP A 27 6.58 -8.18 -7.00
C TRP A 27 7.78 -8.91 -6.42
N GLY A 28 7.69 -9.43 -5.21
CA GLY A 28 8.72 -10.21 -4.57
C GLY A 28 8.93 -9.83 -3.12
N PRO A 29 9.69 -10.65 -2.40
CA PRO A 29 9.99 -10.37 -0.99
C PRO A 29 10.76 -9.07 -0.81
N ARG A 30 10.50 -8.37 0.31
CA ARG A 30 11.18 -7.11 0.63
C ARG A 30 11.28 -6.97 2.14
N HIS A 31 12.33 -6.28 2.58
CA HIS A 31 12.39 -5.83 3.98
C HIS A 31 11.59 -4.53 4.13
N GLY A 32 11.32 -4.15 5.39
CA GLY A 32 10.44 -3.00 5.66
C GLY A 32 10.88 -1.71 4.98
N TYR A 33 12.17 -1.41 5.03
CA TYR A 33 12.68 -0.23 4.38
C TYR A 33 12.44 -0.26 2.86
N GLY A 34 12.61 -1.42 2.24
CA GLY A 34 12.34 -1.58 0.81
C GLY A 34 10.88 -1.39 0.46
N ILE A 35 9.97 -1.82 1.34
CA ILE A 35 8.53 -1.59 1.16
C ILE A 35 8.25 -0.08 1.15
N ALA A 36 8.76 0.63 2.16
CA ALA A 36 8.56 2.07 2.26
C ALA A 36 9.13 2.81 1.06
N GLN A 37 10.33 2.43 0.62
CA GLN A 37 10.95 3.03 -0.54
C GLN A 37 10.14 2.81 -1.82
N MET A 38 9.61 1.60 -1.99
CA MET A 38 8.83 1.28 -3.18
C MET A 38 7.53 2.08 -3.22
N ILE A 39 6.86 2.20 -2.09
CA ILE A 39 5.64 3.01 -2.00
C ILE A 39 5.94 4.45 -2.41
N ARG A 40 7.00 5.01 -1.86
CA ARG A 40 7.39 6.38 -2.15
C ARG A 40 7.77 6.56 -3.62
N ALA A 41 8.62 5.71 -4.13
CA ALA A 41 9.11 5.82 -5.51
C ALA A 41 7.99 5.64 -6.53
N ASN A 42 7.16 4.62 -6.35
CA ASN A 42 6.12 4.31 -7.33
C ASN A 42 4.94 5.30 -7.29
N SER A 43 4.81 6.05 -6.22
CA SER A 43 3.79 7.09 -6.11
C SER A 43 4.33 8.47 -6.44
N SER A 44 5.55 8.57 -6.96
CA SER A 44 6.23 9.84 -7.27
C SER A 44 6.23 10.75 -6.03
N ASP A 45 6.60 10.20 -4.90
CA ASP A 45 6.67 10.86 -3.59
C ASP A 45 5.31 11.32 -3.03
N SER A 46 4.21 10.99 -3.68
CA SER A 46 2.89 11.38 -3.18
C SER A 46 2.50 10.62 -1.92
N LEU A 47 2.94 9.38 -1.79
CA LEU A 47 2.65 8.56 -0.62
C LEU A 47 3.94 8.31 0.14
N GLN A 48 3.94 8.65 1.42
CA GLN A 48 5.06 8.41 2.30
C GLN A 48 4.55 7.71 3.54
N VAL A 49 5.21 6.63 3.93
CA VAL A 49 4.80 5.83 5.06
C VAL A 49 5.94 5.81 6.07
N ASP A 50 5.68 6.31 7.26
CA ASP A 50 6.67 6.30 8.31
C ASP A 50 6.70 4.94 9.03
N THR A 51 7.73 4.73 9.83
CA THR A 51 7.90 3.48 10.55
C THR A 51 6.80 3.25 11.57
N GLY A 52 6.28 4.34 12.14
CA GLY A 52 5.19 4.26 13.12
C GLY A 52 3.89 3.72 12.54
N SER A 53 3.69 3.84 11.24
CA SER A 53 2.52 3.29 10.56
C SER A 53 2.83 1.96 9.87
N LEU A 54 4.02 1.85 9.31
CA LEU A 54 4.39 0.67 8.52
C LEU A 54 4.49 -0.61 9.37
N TYR A 55 5.21 -0.56 10.48
CA TYR A 55 5.42 -1.78 11.25
C TYR A 55 4.16 -2.31 11.92
N PRO A 56 3.26 -1.48 12.45
CA PRO A 56 1.95 -1.98 12.85
C PRO A 56 1.16 -2.64 11.71
N ALA A 57 1.25 -2.08 10.50
CA ALA A 57 0.60 -2.69 9.34
C ALA A 57 1.18 -4.07 9.05
N LEU A 58 2.50 -4.19 9.07
CA LEU A 58 3.15 -5.49 8.86
C LEU A 58 2.73 -6.50 9.91
N HIS A 59 2.63 -6.08 11.18
CA HIS A 59 2.17 -6.97 12.24
C HIS A 59 0.72 -7.43 12.03
N ARG A 60 -0.16 -6.53 11.59
CA ARG A 60 -1.55 -6.90 11.30
C ARG A 60 -1.62 -7.95 10.20
N LEU A 61 -0.83 -7.75 9.14
CA LEU A 61 -0.82 -8.66 8.00
C LEU A 61 -0.23 -10.02 8.36
N GLU A 62 0.79 -10.03 9.21
CA GLU A 62 1.34 -11.29 9.72
C GLU A 62 0.31 -12.05 10.55
N ARG A 63 -0.40 -11.36 11.44
CA ARG A 63 -1.44 -11.99 12.26
C ARG A 63 -2.55 -12.60 11.41
N LYS A 64 -2.87 -11.97 10.29
CA LYS A 64 -3.86 -12.49 9.35
C LYS A 64 -3.29 -13.59 8.45
N LYS A 65 -2.01 -13.84 8.55
CA LYS A 65 -1.31 -14.86 7.76
C LYS A 65 -1.32 -14.56 6.26
N TRP A 66 -1.43 -13.30 5.92
CA TRP A 66 -1.34 -12.84 4.53
C TRP A 66 0.09 -12.58 4.12
N ILE A 67 0.98 -12.39 5.08
CA ILE A 67 2.41 -12.30 4.85
C ILE A 67 3.14 -13.12 5.90
N THR A 68 4.36 -13.56 5.54
CA THR A 68 5.30 -14.16 6.48
C THR A 68 6.55 -13.31 6.51
N ALA A 69 7.33 -13.46 7.56
CA ALA A 69 8.59 -12.75 7.71
C ALA A 69 9.69 -13.73 8.07
N ASP A 70 10.82 -13.58 7.41
CA ASP A 70 12.00 -14.40 7.68
C ASP A 70 13.18 -13.48 7.94
N TRP A 71 14.14 -13.97 8.71
CA TRP A 71 15.38 -13.25 8.91
C TRP A 71 16.30 -13.47 7.73
N ASP A 72 16.96 -12.40 7.32
CA ASP A 72 17.98 -12.46 6.29
C ASP A 72 19.11 -11.51 6.69
N VAL A 73 20.18 -11.50 5.92
CA VAL A 73 21.32 -10.64 6.17
C VAL A 73 21.42 -9.63 5.03
N SER A 74 21.40 -8.34 5.38
CA SER A 74 21.51 -7.28 4.39
C SER A 74 22.95 -7.17 3.86
N GLU A 75 23.14 -6.34 2.83
CA GLU A 75 24.46 -6.07 2.27
C GLU A 75 25.43 -5.55 3.32
N ASN A 76 24.92 -4.86 4.33
CA ASN A 76 25.74 -4.33 5.43
C ASN A 76 25.91 -5.34 6.56
N ARG A 77 25.60 -6.60 6.32
CA ARG A 77 25.70 -7.69 7.28
C ARG A 77 24.84 -7.49 8.52
N GLN A 78 23.77 -6.73 8.37
CA GLN A 78 22.80 -6.56 9.45
C GLN A 78 21.65 -7.53 9.25
N ARG A 79 21.12 -8.04 10.36
CA ARG A 79 19.94 -8.91 10.30
C ARG A 79 18.73 -8.04 9.97
N VAL A 80 17.99 -8.45 8.97
CA VAL A 80 16.76 -7.77 8.55
C VAL A 80 15.65 -8.79 8.40
N ARG A 81 14.42 -8.36 8.65
CA ARG A 81 13.26 -9.20 8.39
C ARG A 81 12.80 -8.96 6.95
N VAL A 82 12.63 -10.05 6.23
CA VAL A 82 12.15 -10.01 4.85
C VAL A 82 10.73 -10.54 4.82
N TYR A 83 9.84 -9.76 4.28
CA TYR A 83 8.41 -10.06 4.23
C TYR A 83 8.04 -10.58 2.84
N ARG A 84 7.13 -11.55 2.80
CA ARG A 84 6.65 -12.11 1.54
C ARG A 84 5.17 -12.45 1.64
N LEU A 85 4.48 -12.40 0.50
CA LEU A 85 3.09 -12.80 0.45
C LEU A 85 2.96 -14.30 0.63
N THR A 86 1.93 -14.70 1.37
CA THR A 86 1.48 -16.09 1.39
C THR A 86 0.47 -16.32 0.27
N PRO A 87 0.13 -17.57 -0.05
CA PRO A 87 -0.98 -17.83 -0.97
C PRO A 87 -2.28 -17.14 -0.55
N ALA A 88 -2.59 -17.16 0.76
CA ALA A 88 -3.76 -16.46 1.28
C ALA A 88 -3.66 -14.95 1.05
N GLY A 89 -2.46 -14.39 1.22
CA GLY A 89 -2.22 -12.97 0.97
C GLY A 89 -2.40 -12.60 -0.50
N ARG A 90 -2.00 -13.47 -1.41
CA ARG A 90 -2.21 -13.24 -2.85
C ARG A 90 -3.70 -13.21 -3.19
N LYS A 91 -4.48 -14.12 -2.59
CA LYS A 91 -5.93 -14.12 -2.79
C LYS A 91 -6.56 -12.84 -2.26
N GLN A 92 -6.14 -12.43 -1.06
CA GLN A 92 -6.66 -11.22 -0.45
C GLN A 92 -6.29 -9.98 -1.27
N LEU A 93 -5.08 -9.95 -1.78
CA LEU A 93 -4.64 -8.85 -2.64
C LEU A 93 -5.52 -8.74 -3.89
N ALA A 94 -5.86 -9.86 -4.51
CA ALA A 94 -6.72 -9.86 -5.69
C ALA A 94 -8.10 -9.28 -5.37
N VAL A 95 -8.67 -9.64 -4.21
CA VAL A 95 -9.96 -9.10 -3.76
C VAL A 95 -9.86 -7.59 -3.55
N GLU A 96 -8.81 -7.15 -2.86
CA GLU A 96 -8.64 -5.73 -2.57
C GLU A 96 -8.38 -4.91 -3.83
N ARG A 97 -7.64 -5.46 -4.79
CA ARG A 97 -7.41 -4.78 -6.07
C ARG A 97 -8.70 -4.60 -6.84
N SER A 98 -9.54 -5.63 -6.85
CA SER A 98 -10.83 -5.56 -7.53
C SER A 98 -11.72 -4.48 -6.89
N ARG A 99 -11.78 -4.44 -5.57
CA ARG A 99 -12.53 -3.41 -4.84
C ARG A 99 -12.02 -2.02 -5.15
N TRP A 100 -10.71 -1.86 -5.14
CA TRP A 100 -10.11 -0.56 -5.40
C TRP A 100 -10.41 -0.09 -6.82
N GLU A 101 -10.32 -0.98 -7.80
CA GLU A 101 -10.63 -0.65 -9.19
C GLU A 101 -12.09 -0.25 -9.36
N GLN A 102 -12.99 -0.96 -8.70
CA GLN A 102 -14.42 -0.61 -8.73
C GLN A 102 -14.67 0.76 -8.09
N LEU A 103 -14.11 0.98 -6.92
CA LEU A 103 -14.27 2.25 -6.21
C LEU A 103 -13.67 3.40 -7.01
N SER A 104 -12.50 3.19 -7.57
CA SER A 104 -11.79 4.20 -8.36
C SER A 104 -12.64 4.61 -9.57
N ARG A 105 -13.23 3.65 -10.28
CA ARG A 105 -14.10 3.93 -11.41
C ARG A 105 -15.36 4.66 -10.98
N ALA A 106 -15.95 4.24 -9.86
CA ALA A 106 -17.15 4.89 -9.34
C ALA A 106 -16.88 6.34 -8.97
N ILE A 107 -15.78 6.60 -8.29
CA ILE A 107 -15.39 7.96 -7.92
C ILE A 107 -15.11 8.79 -9.16
N ALA A 108 -14.39 8.23 -10.13
CA ALA A 108 -14.11 8.93 -11.38
C ALA A 108 -15.41 9.32 -12.10
N GLY A 109 -16.41 8.45 -12.05
CA GLY A 109 -17.71 8.77 -12.62
C GLY A 109 -18.38 9.95 -11.92
N VAL A 110 -18.31 9.98 -10.59
CA VAL A 110 -18.88 11.09 -9.81
C VAL A 110 -18.13 12.38 -10.09
N MET A 111 -16.81 12.30 -10.31
CA MET A 111 -15.99 13.49 -10.54
C MET A 111 -16.21 14.10 -11.92
N ARG A 112 -16.82 13.39 -12.85
CA ARG A 112 -17.11 13.95 -14.17
C ARG A 112 -18.29 14.92 -14.08
N PRO A 113 -18.36 15.92 -14.97
CA PRO A 113 -19.52 16.81 -14.99
C PRO A 113 -20.81 16.00 -15.24
N PRO A 114 -21.91 16.39 -14.61
CA PRO A 114 -23.17 15.70 -14.85
C PRO A 114 -23.63 15.91 -16.29
N ALA A 115 -24.50 14.99 -16.77
CA ALA A 115 -25.15 15.16 -18.05
C ALA A 115 -25.97 16.44 -18.02
N ARG A 116 -26.13 17.10 -19.17
CA ARG A 116 -26.94 18.29 -19.24
C ARG A 116 -28.41 17.93 -18.97
N GLU A 117 -29.10 18.87 -18.35
CA GLU A 117 -30.52 18.68 -18.09
C GLU A 117 -31.25 18.41 -19.40
N GLY A 118 -32.18 17.46 -19.36
CA GLY A 118 -32.92 17.07 -20.51
C GLY A 118 -32.29 15.97 -21.35
N GLU A 119 -31.10 15.56 -21.04
CA GLU A 119 -30.42 14.47 -21.74
C GLU A 119 -30.72 13.10 -21.14
N THR A 120 -31.30 13.07 -20.00
CA THR A 120 -31.58 11.82 -19.30
C THR A 120 -32.98 11.35 -19.53
#